data_c36bc00c733a464a4006b263d5d2a7d4
#
_entry.id   c36bc00c733a464a4006b263d5d2a7d4
#
_cell.length_a   1.000
_cell.length_b   1.000
_cell.length_c   1.000
_cell.angle_alpha   90.00
_cell.angle_beta   90.00
_cell.angle_gamma   90.00
#
_symmetry.space_group_name_H-M   'P 1'
#
loop_
_entity.id
_entity.type
_entity.pdbx_description
1 polymer ?
#
loop_
_entity_poly.entity_id
_entity_poly.type
_entity_poly.pdbx_seq_one_letter_code
_entity_poly.pdbx_strand_id
1 'polypeptide(L)'
;MDPILEIAALKKYYGKEPNLTRALDGISFQVMPGEFLGIMGSSGSGKSTLLNCIATVIAPTAGAVALHGKCVTTLHGKALADYRGKEIGYLFQNFELIDNLTGRENILLPLSLHGASEAESRARLQKLADYLEVTDVLDKFPAQMSGGQKQRIAAARALILDPEIVLADEPTGALDSKNARSLMEKLSGLNADAGTTILMVTHDCNAASYCKRILFIQDGVLFHELRRDVPDETQQAFYGRILAVMAQLGGGSANVL
;
A
#
# COMPACT_ATOMS: atom_id res chain seq x y z
N MET A 1 -15.70 -17.10 -0.48
CA MET A 1 -15.22 -15.99 -1.33
C MET A 1 -13.81 -16.31 -1.75
N ASP A 2 -13.49 -16.10 -3.01
CA ASP A 2 -12.14 -16.29 -3.51
C ASP A 2 -11.26 -15.08 -3.14
N PRO A 3 -9.96 -15.26 -2.90
CA PRO A 3 -9.07 -14.15 -2.60
C PRO A 3 -8.93 -13.22 -3.81
N ILE A 4 -8.84 -11.90 -3.55
CA ILE A 4 -8.56 -10.92 -4.61
C ILE A 4 -7.09 -10.97 -5.03
N LEU A 5 -6.18 -11.13 -4.06
CA LEU A 5 -4.74 -11.24 -4.27
C LEU A 5 -4.23 -12.52 -3.61
N GLU A 6 -3.42 -13.27 -4.34
CA GLU A 6 -2.73 -14.47 -3.85
C GLU A 6 -1.23 -14.38 -4.12
N ILE A 7 -0.45 -14.60 -3.08
CA ILE A 7 1.01 -14.68 -3.12
C ILE A 7 1.41 -16.12 -2.81
N ALA A 8 2.15 -16.76 -3.71
CA ALA A 8 2.54 -18.16 -3.60
C ALA A 8 4.06 -18.32 -3.66
N ALA A 9 4.67 -18.73 -2.54
CA ALA A 9 6.09 -19.02 -2.36
C ALA A 9 7.02 -17.96 -3.00
N LEU A 10 6.67 -16.68 -2.83
CA LEU A 10 7.33 -15.56 -3.47
C LEU A 10 8.76 -15.41 -2.95
N LYS A 11 9.75 -15.38 -3.86
CA LYS A 11 11.16 -15.18 -3.56
C LYS A 11 11.73 -14.01 -4.35
N LYS A 12 12.55 -13.21 -3.70
CA LYS A 12 13.34 -12.16 -4.37
C LYS A 12 14.74 -12.12 -3.78
N TYR A 13 15.71 -12.43 -4.62
CA TYR A 13 17.12 -12.42 -4.28
C TYR A 13 17.85 -11.35 -5.10
N TYR A 14 18.78 -10.67 -4.47
CA TYR A 14 19.66 -9.68 -5.09
C TYR A 14 21.11 -10.13 -4.97
N GLY A 15 21.93 -9.81 -5.98
CA GLY A 15 23.35 -10.20 -6.02
C GLY A 15 23.55 -11.64 -6.48
N LYS A 16 24.77 -12.14 -6.25
CA LYS A 16 25.21 -13.52 -6.53
C LYS A 16 26.09 -13.96 -5.36
N GLU A 17 26.22 -15.27 -5.18
CA GLU A 17 27.18 -15.81 -4.18
C GLU A 17 28.58 -15.22 -4.40
N PRO A 18 29.34 -14.84 -3.31
CA PRO A 18 28.97 -15.02 -1.92
C PRO A 18 28.09 -13.89 -1.33
N ASN A 19 27.76 -12.84 -2.09
CA ASN A 19 27.02 -11.65 -1.61
C ASN A 19 25.53 -11.69 -2.00
N LEU A 20 24.88 -12.85 -1.81
CA LEU A 20 23.46 -13.02 -2.09
C LEU A 20 22.61 -12.48 -0.95
N THR A 21 21.73 -11.50 -1.25
CA THR A 21 20.71 -10.98 -0.31
C THR A 21 19.35 -11.60 -0.61
N ARG A 22 18.79 -12.34 0.32
CA ARG A 22 17.44 -12.93 0.23
C ARG A 22 16.42 -11.97 0.81
N ALA A 23 15.94 -11.03 0.00
CA ALA A 23 14.98 -10.01 0.45
C ALA A 23 13.60 -10.60 0.72
N LEU A 24 13.19 -11.62 -0.04
CA LEU A 24 11.97 -12.43 0.19
C LEU A 24 12.35 -13.90 0.01
N ASP A 25 11.96 -14.76 0.94
CA ASP A 25 12.31 -16.19 0.89
C ASP A 25 11.10 -17.11 1.16
N GLY A 26 10.20 -17.19 0.17
CA GLY A 26 9.07 -18.11 0.21
C GLY A 26 7.81 -17.56 0.88
N ILE A 27 7.55 -16.26 0.77
CA ILE A 27 6.35 -15.63 1.33
C ILE A 27 5.09 -16.14 0.62
N SER A 28 4.09 -16.55 1.40
CA SER A 28 2.78 -16.98 0.91
C SER A 28 1.67 -16.43 1.81
N PHE A 29 0.68 -15.75 1.22
CA PHE A 29 -0.54 -15.31 1.87
C PHE A 29 -1.60 -14.94 0.84
N GLN A 30 -2.83 -14.70 1.31
CA GLN A 30 -3.95 -14.25 0.50
C GLN A 30 -4.55 -12.97 1.09
N VAL A 31 -5.14 -12.13 0.24
CA VAL A 31 -5.91 -10.94 0.63
C VAL A 31 -7.33 -11.12 0.12
N MET A 32 -8.30 -10.89 1.00
CA MET A 32 -9.72 -11.01 0.65
C MET A 32 -10.25 -9.67 0.11
N PRO A 33 -11.29 -9.69 -0.77
CA PRO A 33 -11.96 -8.45 -1.19
C PRO A 33 -12.43 -7.63 0.03
N GLY A 34 -12.17 -6.32 0.01
CA GLY A 34 -12.53 -5.41 1.11
C GLY A 34 -11.71 -5.60 2.39
N GLU A 35 -10.58 -6.30 2.32
CA GLU A 35 -9.67 -6.42 3.45
C GLU A 35 -8.75 -5.20 3.55
N PHE A 36 -8.50 -4.72 4.79
CA PHE A 36 -7.41 -3.81 5.08
C PHE A 36 -6.30 -4.60 5.78
N LEU A 37 -5.32 -5.05 4.99
CA LEU A 37 -4.17 -5.83 5.44
C LEU A 37 -2.96 -4.93 5.69
N GLY A 38 -2.37 -5.04 6.87
CA GLY A 38 -1.06 -4.44 7.20
C GLY A 38 0.07 -5.46 7.08
N ILE A 39 1.22 -5.03 6.59
CA ILE A 39 2.46 -5.79 6.63
C ILE A 39 3.48 -4.99 7.43
N MET A 40 3.95 -5.56 8.53
CA MET A 40 4.89 -4.92 9.44
C MET A 40 6.22 -5.68 9.53
N GLY A 41 7.25 -5.00 9.97
CA GLY A 41 8.59 -5.57 10.22
C GLY A 41 9.63 -4.48 10.32
N SER A 42 10.84 -4.84 10.73
CA SER A 42 11.99 -3.93 10.82
C SER A 42 12.39 -3.36 9.45
N SER A 43 13.20 -2.30 9.46
CA SER A 43 13.81 -1.80 8.22
C SER A 43 14.65 -2.92 7.57
N GLY A 44 14.54 -3.05 6.24
CA GLY A 44 15.26 -4.10 5.50
C GLY A 44 14.60 -5.49 5.53
N SER A 45 13.47 -5.69 6.22
CA SER A 45 12.80 -7.02 6.29
C SER A 45 12.16 -7.50 4.98
N GLY A 46 12.15 -6.69 3.92
CA GLY A 46 11.61 -7.06 2.59
C GLY A 46 10.24 -6.47 2.25
N LYS A 47 9.62 -5.62 3.10
CA LYS A 47 8.27 -5.07 2.89
C LYS A 47 8.07 -4.34 1.56
N SER A 48 8.89 -3.32 1.27
CA SER A 48 8.80 -2.58 0.01
C SER A 48 9.18 -3.47 -1.20
N THR A 49 10.09 -4.45 -1.01
CA THR A 49 10.39 -5.44 -2.04
C THR A 49 9.16 -6.28 -2.37
N LEU A 50 8.39 -6.70 -1.34
CA LEU A 50 7.14 -7.44 -1.53
C LEU A 50 6.11 -6.60 -2.30
N LEU A 51 5.88 -5.35 -1.87
CA LEU A 51 4.95 -4.45 -2.54
C LEU A 51 5.34 -4.24 -4.01
N ASN A 52 6.64 -4.01 -4.28
CA ASN A 52 7.16 -3.82 -5.63
C ASN A 52 7.04 -5.09 -6.50
N CYS A 53 7.13 -6.29 -5.93
CA CYS A 53 6.83 -7.54 -6.64
C CYS A 53 5.33 -7.64 -6.99
N ILE A 54 4.44 -7.30 -6.04
CA ILE A 54 2.99 -7.29 -6.26
C ILE A 54 2.61 -6.28 -7.35
N ALA A 55 3.16 -5.06 -7.27
CA ALA A 55 2.97 -4.02 -8.29
C ALA A 55 3.68 -4.32 -9.62
N THR A 56 4.39 -5.44 -9.71
CA THR A 56 5.19 -5.82 -10.89
C THR A 56 6.30 -4.82 -11.26
N VAL A 57 6.65 -3.90 -10.35
CA VAL A 57 7.77 -2.94 -10.54
C VAL A 57 9.09 -3.70 -10.64
N ILE A 58 9.25 -4.75 -9.83
CA ILE A 58 10.36 -5.68 -9.89
C ILE A 58 9.86 -7.11 -10.13
N ALA A 59 10.55 -7.87 -10.96
CA ALA A 59 10.24 -9.27 -11.15
C ALA A 59 10.74 -10.10 -9.95
N PRO A 60 9.95 -11.04 -9.41
CA PRO A 60 10.41 -11.99 -8.40
C PRO A 60 11.46 -12.93 -8.97
N THR A 61 12.28 -13.54 -8.10
CA THR A 61 13.24 -14.61 -8.48
C THR A 61 12.53 -15.94 -8.67
N ALA A 62 11.50 -16.21 -7.86
CA ALA A 62 10.63 -17.39 -7.96
C ALA A 62 9.31 -17.13 -7.25
N GLY A 63 8.35 -18.04 -7.42
CA GLY A 63 7.01 -17.92 -6.89
C GLY A 63 6.09 -17.13 -7.82
N ALA A 64 4.86 -16.87 -7.38
CA ALA A 64 3.84 -16.23 -8.18
C ALA A 64 3.04 -15.21 -7.38
N VAL A 65 2.52 -14.21 -8.09
CA VAL A 65 1.51 -13.26 -7.64
C VAL A 65 0.32 -13.42 -8.57
N ALA A 66 -0.88 -13.60 -8.04
CA ALA A 66 -2.11 -13.64 -8.82
C ALA A 66 -3.12 -12.62 -8.28
N LEU A 67 -3.77 -11.87 -9.19
CA LEU A 67 -4.91 -11.00 -8.90
C LEU A 67 -6.14 -11.59 -9.57
N HIS A 68 -7.22 -11.78 -8.83
CA HIS A 68 -8.42 -12.48 -9.29
C HIS A 68 -8.11 -13.82 -9.98
N GLY A 69 -7.17 -14.61 -9.40
CA GLY A 69 -6.72 -15.89 -9.97
C GLY A 69 -5.84 -15.77 -11.22
N LYS A 70 -5.63 -14.56 -11.75
CA LYS A 70 -4.77 -14.35 -12.93
C LYS A 70 -3.34 -14.05 -12.48
N CYS A 71 -2.39 -14.90 -12.92
CA CYS A 71 -0.97 -14.70 -12.61
C CYS A 71 -0.45 -13.41 -13.26
N VAL A 72 0.04 -12.46 -12.43
CA VAL A 72 0.53 -11.16 -12.90
C VAL A 72 2.03 -11.17 -13.15
N THR A 73 2.78 -12.11 -12.58
CA THR A 73 4.24 -12.20 -12.76
C THR A 73 4.66 -12.59 -14.19
N THR A 74 3.71 -13.05 -15.00
CA THR A 74 3.93 -13.43 -16.41
C THR A 74 3.40 -12.39 -17.40
N LEU A 75 2.85 -11.27 -16.92
CA LEU A 75 2.32 -10.23 -17.78
C LEU A 75 3.43 -9.44 -18.49
N HIS A 76 3.18 -9.11 -19.77
CA HIS A 76 4.10 -8.31 -20.60
C HIS A 76 3.33 -7.30 -21.46
N GLY A 77 4.05 -6.26 -21.93
CA GLY A 77 3.52 -5.28 -22.86
C GLY A 77 2.26 -4.59 -22.33
N LYS A 78 1.21 -4.53 -23.17
CA LYS A 78 -0.04 -3.85 -22.85
C LYS A 78 -0.74 -4.44 -21.62
N ALA A 79 -0.76 -5.77 -21.46
CA ALA A 79 -1.41 -6.40 -20.30
C ALA A 79 -0.75 -6.01 -18.98
N LEU A 80 0.58 -5.84 -18.96
CA LEU A 80 1.32 -5.35 -17.80
C LEU A 80 1.03 -3.87 -17.53
N ALA A 81 0.94 -3.04 -18.58
CA ALA A 81 0.58 -1.63 -18.44
C ALA A 81 -0.86 -1.45 -17.92
N ASP A 82 -1.82 -2.22 -18.44
CA ASP A 82 -3.21 -2.21 -17.97
C ASP A 82 -3.32 -2.66 -16.50
N TYR A 83 -2.58 -3.70 -16.09
CA TYR A 83 -2.52 -4.13 -14.69
C TYR A 83 -2.05 -3.02 -13.76
N ARG A 84 -0.91 -2.41 -14.06
CA ARG A 84 -0.36 -1.31 -13.25
C ARG A 84 -1.24 -0.06 -13.23
N GLY A 85 -1.88 0.23 -14.35
CA GLY A 85 -2.62 1.47 -14.52
C GLY A 85 -4.06 1.41 -14.04
N LYS A 86 -4.72 0.24 -14.11
CA LYS A 86 -6.15 0.12 -13.82
C LYS A 86 -6.46 -0.72 -12.58
N GLU A 87 -5.71 -1.81 -12.39
CA GLU A 87 -6.02 -2.77 -11.33
C GLU A 87 -5.32 -2.44 -10.02
N ILE A 88 -4.22 -1.65 -10.07
CA ILE A 88 -3.42 -1.26 -8.91
C ILE A 88 -3.47 0.25 -8.69
N GLY A 89 -3.87 0.66 -7.47
CA GLY A 89 -3.59 2.00 -6.96
C GLY A 89 -2.32 1.97 -6.12
N TYR A 90 -1.31 2.78 -6.44
CA TYR A 90 -0.08 2.79 -5.66
C TYR A 90 0.11 4.12 -4.91
N LEU A 91 0.22 4.05 -3.59
CA LEU A 91 0.47 5.18 -2.70
C LEU A 91 1.89 5.09 -2.13
N PHE A 92 2.75 5.97 -2.60
CA PHE A 92 4.17 6.00 -2.24
C PHE A 92 4.44 6.77 -0.94
N GLN A 93 5.53 6.45 -0.26
CA GLN A 93 6.01 7.14 0.94
C GLN A 93 6.35 8.61 0.65
N ASN A 94 7.01 8.89 -0.46
CA ASN A 94 7.49 10.22 -0.86
C ASN A 94 6.55 10.91 -1.87
N PHE A 95 5.24 10.59 -1.84
CA PHE A 95 4.19 11.18 -2.68
C PHE A 95 4.34 10.85 -4.18
N GLU A 96 5.55 10.93 -4.74
CA GLU A 96 5.86 10.73 -6.17
C GLU A 96 4.92 11.53 -7.08
N LEU A 97 4.67 12.79 -6.72
CA LEU A 97 3.94 13.73 -7.57
C LEU A 97 4.86 14.27 -8.65
N ILE A 98 4.29 14.54 -9.82
CA ILE A 98 5.01 15.17 -10.92
C ILE A 98 5.04 16.68 -10.66
N ASP A 99 6.22 17.24 -10.44
CA ASP A 99 6.42 18.61 -9.94
C ASP A 99 5.91 19.70 -10.87
N ASN A 100 5.91 19.48 -12.19
CA ASN A 100 5.43 20.41 -13.20
C ASN A 100 3.95 20.24 -13.55
N LEU A 101 3.23 19.40 -12.82
CA LEU A 101 1.78 19.25 -12.90
C LEU A 101 1.13 19.78 -11.63
N THR A 102 -0.02 20.41 -11.76
CA THR A 102 -0.89 20.80 -10.64
C THR A 102 -1.42 19.57 -9.90
N GLY A 103 -2.03 19.76 -8.71
CA GLY A 103 -2.71 18.70 -8.00
C GLY A 103 -3.79 18.04 -8.84
N ARG A 104 -4.60 18.83 -9.53
CA ARG A 104 -5.62 18.37 -10.48
C ARG A 104 -5.03 17.48 -11.56
N GLU A 105 -3.99 17.93 -12.23
CA GLU A 105 -3.34 17.20 -13.32
C GLU A 105 -2.67 15.90 -12.82
N ASN A 106 -2.03 15.93 -11.64
CA ASN A 106 -1.50 14.73 -10.99
C ASN A 106 -2.59 13.69 -10.75
N ILE A 107 -3.76 14.09 -10.22
CA ILE A 107 -4.88 13.18 -9.96
C ILE A 107 -5.46 12.64 -11.27
N LEU A 108 -5.63 13.48 -12.29
CA LEU A 108 -6.26 13.10 -13.56
C LEU A 108 -5.35 12.33 -14.51
N LEU A 109 -4.04 12.31 -14.26
CA LEU A 109 -3.06 11.65 -15.15
C LEU A 109 -3.42 10.21 -15.50
N PRO A 110 -3.78 9.32 -14.54
CA PRO A 110 -4.17 7.95 -14.87
C PRO A 110 -5.39 7.89 -15.80
N LEU A 111 -6.41 8.72 -15.57
CA LEU A 111 -7.61 8.77 -16.42
C LEU A 111 -7.28 9.20 -17.85
N SER A 112 -6.40 10.21 -17.99
CA SER A 112 -5.95 10.70 -19.30
C SER A 112 -5.22 9.63 -20.11
N LEU A 113 -4.39 8.82 -19.43
CA LEU A 113 -3.65 7.71 -20.07
C LEU A 113 -4.56 6.57 -20.53
N HIS A 114 -5.72 6.42 -19.92
CA HIS A 114 -6.69 5.36 -20.23
C HIS A 114 -7.89 5.84 -21.05
N GLY A 115 -7.89 7.09 -21.51
CA GLY A 115 -8.89 7.61 -22.47
C GLY A 115 -10.26 7.85 -21.88
N ALA A 116 -10.36 8.17 -20.58
CA ALA A 116 -11.61 8.53 -19.94
C ALA A 116 -12.17 9.84 -20.51
N SER A 117 -13.50 9.97 -20.56
CA SER A 117 -14.13 11.20 -21.02
C SER A 117 -13.92 12.35 -20.02
N GLU A 118 -14.02 13.59 -20.51
CA GLU A 118 -13.89 14.78 -19.66
C GLU A 118 -14.96 14.82 -18.55
N ALA A 119 -16.19 14.44 -18.89
CA ALA A 119 -17.30 14.43 -17.93
C ALA A 119 -17.07 13.42 -16.80
N GLU A 120 -16.61 12.20 -17.14
CA GLU A 120 -16.25 11.16 -16.18
C GLU A 120 -15.09 11.61 -15.30
N SER A 121 -14.04 12.14 -15.91
CA SER A 121 -12.85 12.63 -15.21
C SER A 121 -13.19 13.72 -14.20
N ARG A 122 -14.06 14.66 -14.57
CA ARG A 122 -14.53 15.74 -13.68
C ARG A 122 -15.33 15.20 -12.52
N ALA A 123 -16.25 14.26 -12.75
CA ALA A 123 -17.09 13.68 -11.70
C ALA A 123 -16.27 12.89 -10.67
N ARG A 124 -15.33 12.04 -11.14
CA ARG A 124 -14.45 11.26 -10.26
C ARG A 124 -13.51 12.16 -9.46
N LEU A 125 -12.90 13.17 -10.12
CA LEU A 125 -12.05 14.15 -9.45
C LEU A 125 -12.77 14.86 -8.33
N GLN A 126 -13.97 15.41 -8.59
CA GLN A 126 -14.73 16.15 -7.58
C GLN A 126 -15.03 15.28 -6.37
N LYS A 127 -15.54 14.05 -6.59
CA LYS A 127 -15.83 13.10 -5.51
C LYS A 127 -14.61 12.82 -4.62
N LEU A 128 -13.45 12.55 -5.22
CA LEU A 128 -12.23 12.24 -4.47
C LEU A 128 -11.62 13.47 -3.80
N ALA A 129 -11.65 14.63 -4.49
CA ALA A 129 -11.13 15.88 -3.94
C ALA A 129 -11.90 16.33 -2.70
N ASP A 130 -13.23 16.20 -2.71
CA ASP A 130 -14.09 16.51 -1.56
C ASP A 130 -13.84 15.52 -0.42
N TYR A 131 -13.80 14.22 -0.72
CA TYR A 131 -13.55 13.18 0.29
C TYR A 131 -12.19 13.33 0.97
N LEU A 132 -11.13 13.59 0.20
CA LEU A 132 -9.76 13.72 0.69
C LEU A 132 -9.42 15.15 1.14
N GLU A 133 -10.36 16.08 1.05
CA GLU A 133 -10.20 17.48 1.49
C GLU A 133 -8.99 18.16 0.80
N VAL A 134 -8.97 18.10 -0.54
CA VAL A 134 -7.88 18.69 -1.36
C VAL A 134 -8.39 19.66 -2.42
N THR A 135 -9.66 20.03 -2.37
CA THR A 135 -10.30 20.91 -3.37
C THR A 135 -9.59 22.28 -3.46
N ASP A 136 -9.12 22.81 -2.32
CA ASP A 136 -8.41 24.10 -2.20
C ASP A 136 -6.99 24.10 -2.78
N VAL A 137 -6.44 22.94 -3.09
CA VAL A 137 -5.07 22.78 -3.60
C VAL A 137 -4.98 22.16 -4.99
N LEU A 138 -6.14 21.90 -5.63
CA LEU A 138 -6.17 21.28 -6.96
C LEU A 138 -5.37 22.06 -8.02
N ASP A 139 -5.38 23.37 -7.93
CA ASP A 139 -4.71 24.24 -8.92
C ASP A 139 -3.31 24.71 -8.48
N LYS A 140 -2.78 24.16 -7.36
CA LYS A 140 -1.42 24.38 -6.88
C LYS A 140 -0.46 23.34 -7.45
N PHE A 141 0.81 23.71 -7.57
CA PHE A 141 1.90 22.79 -7.87
C PHE A 141 2.41 22.13 -6.57
N PRO A 142 3.04 20.94 -6.64
CA PRO A 142 3.56 20.24 -5.45
C PRO A 142 4.45 21.11 -4.56
N ALA A 143 5.27 21.98 -5.12
CA ALA A 143 6.13 22.90 -4.36
C ALA A 143 5.34 23.88 -3.44
N GLN A 144 4.06 24.11 -3.72
CA GLN A 144 3.17 25.02 -3.00
C GLN A 144 2.29 24.31 -1.96
N MET A 145 2.46 22.98 -1.79
CA MET A 145 1.65 22.13 -0.93
C MET A 145 2.42 21.69 0.31
N SER A 146 1.72 21.54 1.44
CA SER A 146 2.26 20.85 2.60
C SER A 146 2.41 19.34 2.34
N GLY A 147 3.22 18.63 3.16
CA GLY A 147 3.38 17.18 3.04
C GLY A 147 2.06 16.43 3.12
N GLY A 148 1.17 16.81 4.03
CA GLY A 148 -0.16 16.21 4.14
C GLY A 148 -1.05 16.45 2.90
N GLN A 149 -0.98 17.64 2.30
CA GLN A 149 -1.69 17.94 1.05
C GLN A 149 -1.15 17.11 -0.11
N LYS A 150 0.19 17.02 -0.25
CA LYS A 150 0.82 16.16 -1.28
C LYS A 150 0.39 14.70 -1.15
N GLN A 151 0.36 14.16 0.06
CA GLN A 151 -0.01 12.77 0.29
C GLN A 151 -1.49 12.52 -0.01
N ARG A 152 -2.39 13.46 0.31
CA ARG A 152 -3.80 13.34 -0.06
C ARG A 152 -4.02 13.46 -1.58
N ILE A 153 -3.27 14.30 -2.29
CA ILE A 153 -3.25 14.33 -3.77
C ILE A 153 -2.75 12.99 -4.34
N ALA A 154 -1.67 12.43 -3.78
CA ALA A 154 -1.15 11.12 -4.19
C ALA A 154 -2.18 9.99 -3.92
N ALA A 155 -2.90 10.05 -2.80
CA ALA A 155 -3.99 9.12 -2.51
C ALA A 155 -5.14 9.25 -3.51
N ALA A 156 -5.55 10.49 -3.86
CA ALA A 156 -6.57 10.73 -4.89
C ALA A 156 -6.13 10.15 -6.25
N ARG A 157 -4.87 10.35 -6.64
CA ARG A 157 -4.30 9.78 -7.87
C ARG A 157 -4.35 8.25 -7.86
N ALA A 158 -4.00 7.63 -6.74
CA ALA A 158 -4.01 6.17 -6.61
C ALA A 158 -5.43 5.58 -6.70
N LEU A 159 -6.46 6.34 -6.31
CA LEU A 159 -7.85 5.91 -6.23
C LEU A 159 -8.68 6.28 -7.47
N ILE A 160 -8.20 7.17 -8.33
CA ILE A 160 -9.03 7.80 -9.37
C ILE A 160 -9.60 6.82 -10.41
N LEU A 161 -8.92 5.70 -10.65
CA LEU A 161 -9.36 4.64 -11.56
C LEU A 161 -10.22 3.56 -10.87
N ASP A 162 -10.52 3.71 -9.57
CA ASP A 162 -11.25 2.72 -8.77
C ASP A 162 -10.56 1.33 -8.83
N PRO A 163 -9.29 1.25 -8.37
CA PRO A 163 -8.49 0.05 -8.53
C PRO A 163 -9.01 -1.11 -7.67
N GLU A 164 -8.72 -2.35 -8.10
CA GLU A 164 -9.07 -3.58 -7.38
C GLU A 164 -8.38 -3.66 -6.02
N ILE A 165 -7.15 -3.14 -5.93
CA ILE A 165 -6.37 -3.08 -4.71
C ILE A 165 -5.50 -1.82 -4.64
N VAL A 166 -5.46 -1.19 -3.46
CA VAL A 166 -4.53 -0.11 -3.14
C VAL A 166 -3.32 -0.67 -2.42
N LEU A 167 -2.13 -0.46 -2.98
CA LEU A 167 -0.85 -0.77 -2.36
C LEU A 167 -0.28 0.51 -1.74
N ALA A 168 -0.10 0.54 -0.42
CA ALA A 168 0.40 1.71 0.30
C ALA A 168 1.77 1.40 0.92
N ASP A 169 2.81 2.05 0.41
CA ASP A 169 4.19 1.90 0.91
C ASP A 169 4.49 3.02 1.91
N GLU A 170 4.46 2.70 3.21
CA GLU A 170 4.74 3.64 4.32
C GLU A 170 3.98 4.98 4.17
N PRO A 171 2.65 4.98 3.97
CA PRO A 171 1.90 6.16 3.52
C PRO A 171 1.93 7.33 4.51
N THR A 172 2.34 7.08 5.75
CA THR A 172 2.44 8.09 6.82
C THR A 172 3.88 8.52 7.11
N GLY A 173 4.89 7.88 6.50
CA GLY A 173 6.29 8.03 6.87
C GLY A 173 6.88 9.44 6.67
N ALA A 174 6.30 10.25 5.77
CA ALA A 174 6.72 11.62 5.51
C ALA A 174 5.79 12.68 6.13
N LEU A 175 4.86 12.27 7.04
CA LEU A 175 3.83 13.14 7.60
C LEU A 175 4.04 13.39 9.10
N ASP A 176 3.60 14.55 9.57
CA ASP A 176 3.39 14.78 11.01
C ASP A 176 2.21 13.95 11.53
N SER A 177 2.12 13.77 12.84
CA SER A 177 1.13 12.89 13.49
C SER A 177 -0.32 13.27 13.17
N LYS A 178 -0.64 14.56 12.99
CA LYS A 178 -2.00 15.03 12.67
C LYS A 178 -2.38 14.63 11.25
N ASN A 179 -1.50 14.89 10.28
CA ASN A 179 -1.72 14.54 8.88
C ASN A 179 -1.71 13.01 8.67
N ALA A 180 -0.83 12.28 9.36
CA ALA A 180 -0.80 10.82 9.36
C ALA A 180 -2.13 10.23 9.83
N ARG A 181 -2.65 10.69 10.97
CA ARG A 181 -3.93 10.26 11.51
C ARG A 181 -5.08 10.56 10.53
N SER A 182 -5.16 11.79 10.01
CA SER A 182 -6.19 12.18 9.05
C SER A 182 -6.18 11.29 7.80
N LEU A 183 -5.00 10.99 7.24
CA LEU A 183 -4.88 10.08 6.10
C LEU A 183 -5.38 8.68 6.43
N MET A 184 -4.97 8.12 7.58
CA MET A 184 -5.37 6.77 8.00
C MET A 184 -6.89 6.67 8.25
N GLU A 185 -7.51 7.71 8.83
CA GLU A 185 -8.96 7.80 9.00
C GLU A 185 -9.68 7.77 7.62
N LYS A 186 -9.17 8.53 6.62
CA LYS A 186 -9.71 8.52 5.25
C LYS A 186 -9.55 7.14 4.57
N LEU A 187 -8.38 6.52 4.65
CA LEU A 187 -8.16 5.18 4.08
C LEU A 187 -9.04 4.12 4.77
N SER A 188 -9.17 4.19 6.09
CA SER A 188 -10.04 3.29 6.86
C SER A 188 -11.52 3.48 6.49
N GLY A 189 -11.96 4.73 6.29
CA GLY A 189 -13.32 5.04 5.82
C GLY A 189 -13.58 4.45 4.43
N LEU A 190 -12.66 4.62 3.47
CA LEU A 190 -12.77 4.00 2.13
C LEU A 190 -12.90 2.48 2.20
N ASN A 191 -12.11 1.85 3.08
CA ASN A 191 -12.22 0.40 3.28
C ASN A 191 -13.55 -0.01 3.89
N ALA A 192 -14.05 0.74 4.89
CA ALA A 192 -15.28 0.40 5.60
C ALA A 192 -16.53 0.66 4.75
N ASP A 193 -16.60 1.81 4.07
CA ASP A 193 -17.79 2.32 3.41
C ASP A 193 -17.90 1.91 1.94
N ALA A 194 -16.75 1.89 1.24
CA ALA A 194 -16.68 1.55 -0.19
C ALA A 194 -16.15 0.13 -0.46
N GLY A 195 -15.72 -0.61 0.57
CA GLY A 195 -15.16 -1.94 0.39
C GLY A 195 -13.80 -1.97 -0.32
N THR A 196 -13.09 -0.84 -0.38
CA THR A 196 -11.78 -0.75 -1.04
C THR A 196 -10.79 -1.70 -0.39
N THR A 197 -10.17 -2.59 -1.15
CA THR A 197 -9.12 -3.48 -0.65
C THR A 197 -7.82 -2.71 -0.50
N ILE A 198 -7.18 -2.78 0.67
CA ILE A 198 -5.93 -2.05 0.93
C ILE A 198 -4.88 -3.01 1.51
N LEU A 199 -3.71 -3.03 0.90
CA LEU A 199 -2.52 -3.67 1.43
C LEU A 199 -1.49 -2.58 1.74
N MET A 200 -1.20 -2.40 3.02
CA MET A 200 -0.29 -1.36 3.51
C MET A 200 0.96 -1.99 4.12
N VAL A 201 2.14 -1.52 3.73
CA VAL A 201 3.36 -1.81 4.47
C VAL A 201 3.70 -0.61 5.37
N THR A 202 4.08 -0.89 6.61
CA THR A 202 4.48 0.15 7.56
C THR A 202 5.33 -0.43 8.69
N HIS A 203 6.11 0.42 9.34
CA HIS A 203 6.75 0.15 10.63
C HIS A 203 6.07 0.92 11.78
N ASP A 204 5.09 1.79 11.45
CA ASP A 204 4.33 2.57 12.44
C ASP A 204 3.15 1.75 12.99
N CYS A 205 3.20 1.45 14.29
CA CYS A 205 2.14 0.71 14.99
C CYS A 205 0.81 1.48 15.02
N ASN A 206 0.84 2.83 15.00
CA ASN A 206 -0.39 3.62 14.94
C ASN A 206 -1.09 3.42 13.59
N ALA A 207 -0.35 3.55 12.48
CA ALA A 207 -0.90 3.30 11.16
C ALA A 207 -1.42 1.85 11.04
N ALA A 208 -0.65 0.87 11.51
CA ALA A 208 -1.03 -0.54 11.49
C ALA A 208 -2.31 -0.84 12.28
N SER A 209 -2.61 -0.08 13.36
CA SER A 209 -3.80 -0.28 14.18
C SER A 209 -5.14 -0.04 13.45
N TYR A 210 -5.12 0.60 12.29
CA TYR A 210 -6.29 0.76 11.42
C TYR A 210 -6.60 -0.50 10.59
N CYS A 211 -5.63 -1.42 10.45
CA CYS A 211 -5.82 -2.66 9.71
C CYS A 211 -6.72 -3.65 10.45
N LYS A 212 -7.35 -4.56 9.70
CA LYS A 212 -8.13 -5.68 10.26
C LYS A 212 -7.24 -6.90 10.53
N ARG A 213 -6.15 -7.04 9.77
CA ARG A 213 -5.15 -8.11 9.90
C ARG A 213 -3.76 -7.55 9.64
N ILE A 214 -2.78 -8.09 10.34
CA ILE A 214 -1.38 -7.72 10.18
C ILE A 214 -0.54 -8.97 10.01
N LEU A 215 0.30 -8.97 9.00
CA LEU A 215 1.36 -9.95 8.79
C LEU A 215 2.70 -9.33 9.19
N PHE A 216 3.49 -10.04 9.97
CA PHE A 216 4.83 -9.60 10.36
C PHE A 216 5.87 -10.33 9.54
N ILE A 217 6.77 -9.55 8.92
CA ILE A 217 7.90 -10.05 8.13
C ILE A 217 9.20 -9.80 8.88
N GLN A 218 10.00 -10.84 8.98
CA GLN A 218 11.38 -10.79 9.49
C GLN A 218 12.28 -11.55 8.52
N ASP A 219 13.41 -10.96 8.12
CA ASP A 219 14.43 -11.59 7.26
C ASP A 219 13.85 -12.25 5.99
N GLY A 220 12.86 -11.59 5.39
CA GLY A 220 12.22 -12.04 4.15
C GLY A 220 11.22 -13.18 4.28
N VAL A 221 10.83 -13.57 5.52
CA VAL A 221 9.82 -14.60 5.76
C VAL A 221 8.67 -14.08 6.64
N LEU A 222 7.49 -14.70 6.54
CA LEU A 222 6.38 -14.43 7.44
C LEU A 222 6.68 -15.05 8.81
N PHE A 223 6.70 -14.21 9.84
CA PHE A 223 7.00 -14.59 11.21
C PHE A 223 5.74 -14.80 12.05
N HIS A 224 4.76 -13.91 11.93
CA HIS A 224 3.57 -13.92 12.78
C HIS A 224 2.38 -13.25 12.06
N GLU A 225 1.18 -13.56 12.51
CA GLU A 225 -0.07 -12.94 12.06
C GLU A 225 -0.89 -12.49 13.27
N LEU A 226 -1.41 -11.25 13.22
CA LEU A 226 -2.43 -10.75 14.14
C LEU A 226 -3.71 -10.43 13.38
N ARG A 227 -4.86 -10.80 13.97
CA ARG A 227 -6.19 -10.37 13.52
C ARG A 227 -6.84 -9.57 14.63
N ARG A 228 -7.52 -8.51 14.24
CA ARG A 228 -8.34 -7.72 15.14
C ARG A 228 -9.68 -8.42 15.31
N ASP A 229 -10.11 -8.60 16.55
CA ASP A 229 -11.41 -9.19 16.89
C ASP A 229 -12.51 -8.13 16.76
N VAL A 230 -13.01 -7.93 15.53
CA VAL A 230 -14.10 -6.99 15.24
C VAL A 230 -15.45 -7.70 15.45
N PRO A 231 -16.42 -7.09 16.15
CA PRO A 231 -16.44 -5.71 16.65
C PRO A 231 -15.88 -5.49 18.08
N ASP A 232 -15.46 -6.55 18.79
CA ASP A 232 -15.26 -6.52 20.24
C ASP A 232 -13.94 -5.85 20.67
N GLU A 233 -12.93 -5.79 19.77
CA GLU A 233 -11.64 -5.20 20.07
C GLU A 233 -11.55 -3.74 19.59
N THR A 234 -11.24 -2.82 20.52
CA THR A 234 -10.97 -1.43 20.17
C THR A 234 -9.65 -1.27 19.42
N GLN A 235 -9.51 -0.19 18.62
CA GLN A 235 -8.25 0.14 17.94
C GLN A 235 -7.09 0.26 18.94
N GLN A 236 -7.33 0.83 20.12
CA GLN A 236 -6.31 1.00 21.17
C GLN A 236 -5.84 -0.34 21.75
N ALA A 237 -6.75 -1.30 21.94
CA ALA A 237 -6.40 -2.65 22.39
C ALA A 237 -5.57 -3.39 21.33
N PHE A 238 -5.97 -3.30 20.07
CA PHE A 238 -5.24 -3.88 18.96
C PHE A 238 -3.83 -3.25 18.79
N TYR A 239 -3.71 -1.93 18.93
CA TYR A 239 -2.42 -1.23 18.97
C TYR A 239 -1.49 -1.79 20.06
N GLY A 240 -2.00 -2.06 21.26
CA GLY A 240 -1.21 -2.67 22.34
C GLY A 240 -0.67 -4.06 21.98
N ARG A 241 -1.47 -4.89 21.29
CA ARG A 241 -1.04 -6.21 20.80
C ARG A 241 0.04 -6.09 19.72
N ILE A 242 -0.11 -5.13 18.82
CA ILE A 242 0.91 -4.84 17.78
C ILE A 242 2.24 -4.48 18.43
N LEU A 243 2.23 -3.56 19.41
CA LEU A 243 3.42 -3.18 20.16
C LEU A 243 4.11 -4.37 20.82
N ALA A 244 3.34 -5.29 21.44
CA ALA A 244 3.89 -6.47 22.08
C ALA A 244 4.65 -7.38 21.08
N VAL A 245 4.09 -7.59 19.87
CA VAL A 245 4.77 -8.37 18.81
C VAL A 245 6.02 -7.64 18.29
N MET A 246 5.93 -6.32 18.06
CA MET A 246 7.08 -5.54 17.60
C MET A 246 8.23 -5.51 18.63
N ALA A 247 7.91 -5.48 19.93
CA ALA A 247 8.92 -5.59 20.99
C ALA A 247 9.65 -6.94 20.98
N GLN A 248 8.96 -8.04 20.68
CA GLN A 248 9.58 -9.36 20.51
C GLN A 248 10.50 -9.41 19.28
N LEU A 249 10.10 -8.80 18.15
CA LEU A 249 10.91 -8.70 16.95
C LEU A 249 12.18 -7.85 17.16
N GLY A 250 12.07 -6.75 17.93
CA GLY A 250 13.21 -5.87 18.26
C GLY A 250 14.15 -6.47 19.32
N GLY A 251 13.66 -7.30 20.23
CA GLY A 251 14.43 -7.92 21.31
C GLY A 251 15.29 -9.13 20.88
N GLY A 252 15.01 -9.70 19.72
CA GLY A 252 15.78 -10.85 19.20
C GLY A 252 17.23 -10.54 18.79
N SER A 253 17.57 -9.26 18.65
CA SER A 253 18.95 -8.81 18.38
C SER A 253 19.77 -8.49 19.64
N ALA A 254 19.17 -8.56 20.84
CA ALA A 254 19.85 -8.23 22.11
C ALA A 254 20.41 -9.44 22.87
N ASN A 255 20.23 -10.66 22.38
CA ASN A 255 20.71 -11.89 23.03
C ASN A 255 21.84 -12.61 22.27
N VAL A 256 22.71 -11.84 21.58
CA VAL A 256 24.01 -12.35 21.10
C VAL A 256 25.09 -11.38 21.57
N LEU A 257 25.44 -11.44 22.82
CA LEU A 257 26.74 -11.09 23.38
C LEU A 257 27.16 -12.18 24.35
#